data_6d4705d0d29406a4cd7137e91207c254
#
_entry.id   6d4705d0d29406a4cd7137e91207c254
#
_cell.length_a   1.000
_cell.length_b   1.000
_cell.length_c   1.000
_cell.angle_alpha   90.00
_cell.angle_beta   90.00
_cell.angle_gamma   90.00
#
_symmetry.space_group_name_H-M   'P 1'
#
loop_
_entity.id
_entity.type
_entity.pdbx_description
1 polymer ?
#
loop_
_entity_poly.entity_id
_entity_poly.type
_entity_poly.pdbx_seq_one_letter_code
_entity_poly.pdbx_strand_id
1 'polypeptide(L)'
;GAIGVSFAGDLITFFLYWELMALFSTVVVWCGGTPGARAAGIRYAIMHLLGGVILKVGIEGVMVHTGSIDVQPMLANNFDTWMILIGILINAAAPPVSAWLSDAYPESSPTGSVFLSAFTTKTAVLALILLFPGEPVLIGIGLYMVMHGIIYALLENDVRRILAYSIINQVGFMVCAIGIGTQMAINGAAAHAFAHILYKALLFMSAGAVIYRTGFSKCTDLGGLFRTMPLTAVCGIIGALAISGFPLTSGFTTKTMISQAAADESLVFVYFMLAAASAGVFLHAGIKFPWFVFFQKDSGLRPKDAPWNMAAAMVLLSALCILLGVFPDLLYKYLPYPVEYVPYTAGKVLFYLQLL
;
A
#
# COMPACT_ATOMS: atom_id res chain seq x y z
N GLY A 1 -14.74 2.78 10.58
CA GLY A 1 -13.41 2.83 11.21
C GLY A 1 -12.52 3.85 10.52
N ALA A 2 -12.00 3.57 9.32
CA ALA A 2 -11.01 4.44 8.64
C ALA A 2 -11.44 5.92 8.52
N ILE A 3 -12.68 6.18 8.09
CA ILE A 3 -13.22 7.55 7.99
C ILE A 3 -13.25 8.21 9.39
N GLY A 4 -13.69 7.48 10.42
CA GLY A 4 -13.73 8.02 11.78
C GLY A 4 -12.32 8.36 12.31
N VAL A 5 -11.31 7.54 12.04
CA VAL A 5 -9.92 7.86 12.37
C VAL A 5 -9.46 9.15 11.66
N SER A 6 -9.85 9.33 10.38
CA SER A 6 -9.44 10.51 9.58
C SER A 6 -10.02 11.83 10.11
N PHE A 7 -11.14 11.79 10.80
CA PHE A 7 -11.82 12.98 11.34
C PHE A 7 -11.77 13.07 12.88
N ALA A 8 -11.03 12.18 13.54
CA ALA A 8 -10.86 12.22 14.98
C ALA A 8 -10.04 13.46 15.39
N GLY A 9 -10.60 14.28 16.26
CA GLY A 9 -9.93 15.45 16.83
C GLY A 9 -9.15 15.14 18.10
N ASP A 10 -9.38 13.99 18.71
CA ASP A 10 -8.73 13.54 19.94
C ASP A 10 -8.29 12.07 19.84
N LEU A 11 -7.32 11.70 20.67
CA LEU A 11 -6.71 10.37 20.68
C LEU A 11 -7.66 9.27 21.13
N ILE A 12 -8.66 9.56 21.96
CA ILE A 12 -9.64 8.57 22.42
C ILE A 12 -10.61 8.24 21.29
N THR A 13 -11.16 9.25 20.63
CA THR A 13 -12.01 9.08 19.44
C THR A 13 -11.23 8.37 18.32
N PHE A 14 -9.96 8.76 18.10
CA PHE A 14 -9.05 8.08 17.18
C PHE A 14 -8.94 6.59 17.48
N PHE A 15 -8.67 6.22 18.75
CA PHE A 15 -8.56 4.83 19.18
C PHE A 15 -9.87 4.05 18.99
N LEU A 16 -11.01 4.62 19.35
CA LEU A 16 -12.31 3.95 19.17
C LEU A 16 -12.56 3.55 17.71
N TYR A 17 -12.33 4.46 16.79
CA TYR A 17 -12.49 4.17 15.37
C TYR A 17 -11.41 3.26 14.80
N TRP A 18 -10.22 3.26 15.39
CA TRP A 18 -9.14 2.32 15.07
C TRP A 18 -9.56 0.88 15.41
N GLU A 19 -10.10 0.65 16.59
CA GLU A 19 -10.62 -0.66 17.00
C GLU A 19 -11.82 -1.10 16.16
N LEU A 20 -12.74 -0.20 15.86
CA LEU A 20 -13.86 -0.49 14.95
C LEU A 20 -13.36 -0.91 13.55
N MET A 21 -12.28 -0.31 13.06
CA MET A 21 -11.67 -0.72 11.81
C MET A 21 -11.10 -2.14 11.90
N ALA A 22 -10.43 -2.49 12.99
CA ALA A 22 -9.89 -3.83 13.25
C ALA A 22 -11.00 -4.88 13.26
N LEU A 23 -12.09 -4.63 13.97
CA LEU A 23 -13.23 -5.54 14.07
C LEU A 23 -13.91 -5.77 12.70
N PHE A 24 -14.28 -4.70 12.00
CA PHE A 24 -14.97 -4.83 10.73
C PHE A 24 -14.08 -5.36 9.61
N SER A 25 -12.80 -5.05 9.59
CA SER A 25 -11.87 -5.64 8.62
C SER A 25 -11.66 -7.13 8.86
N THR A 26 -11.68 -7.60 10.10
CA THR A 26 -11.71 -9.03 10.44
C THR A 26 -12.91 -9.73 9.81
N VAL A 27 -14.09 -9.14 9.91
CA VAL A 27 -15.30 -9.67 9.26
C VAL A 27 -15.14 -9.76 7.74
N VAL A 28 -14.50 -8.75 7.11
CA VAL A 28 -14.21 -8.77 5.67
C VAL A 28 -13.28 -9.94 5.30
N VAL A 29 -12.29 -10.28 6.14
CA VAL A 29 -11.46 -11.49 5.93
C VAL A 29 -12.32 -12.75 6.01
N TRP A 30 -13.17 -12.87 7.02
CA TRP A 30 -14.06 -14.04 7.19
C TRP A 30 -15.06 -14.21 6.05
N CYS A 31 -15.44 -13.14 5.36
CA CYS A 31 -16.28 -13.19 4.15
C CYS A 31 -15.60 -13.95 2.98
N GLY A 32 -14.33 -14.34 3.08
CA GLY A 32 -13.71 -15.30 2.18
C GLY A 32 -14.39 -16.68 2.19
N GLY A 33 -15.04 -17.04 3.32
CA GLY A 33 -15.92 -18.21 3.42
C GLY A 33 -15.19 -19.56 3.49
N THR A 34 -13.86 -19.57 3.49
CA THR A 34 -13.04 -20.78 3.55
C THR A 34 -12.55 -21.07 4.97
N PRO A 35 -12.16 -22.32 5.30
CA PRO A 35 -11.46 -22.59 6.55
C PRO A 35 -10.16 -21.78 6.70
N GLY A 36 -9.43 -21.53 5.59
CA GLY A 36 -8.27 -20.66 5.53
C GLY A 36 -8.60 -19.22 5.95
N ALA A 37 -9.66 -18.66 5.37
CA ALA A 37 -10.15 -17.33 5.71
C ALA A 37 -10.53 -17.17 7.19
N ARG A 38 -11.13 -18.24 7.77
CA ARG A 38 -11.48 -18.23 9.20
C ARG A 38 -10.23 -18.21 10.07
N ALA A 39 -9.26 -19.06 9.80
CA ALA A 39 -8.01 -19.13 10.56
C ALA A 39 -7.17 -17.85 10.40
N ALA A 40 -7.05 -17.35 9.17
CA ALA A 40 -6.33 -16.10 8.87
C ALA A 40 -7.01 -14.89 9.52
N GLY A 41 -8.35 -14.84 9.54
CA GLY A 41 -9.09 -13.76 10.21
C GLY A 41 -8.92 -13.75 11.71
N ILE A 42 -8.79 -14.91 12.36
CA ILE A 42 -8.46 -14.98 13.79
C ILE A 42 -7.06 -14.41 14.05
N ARG A 43 -6.04 -14.83 13.29
CA ARG A 43 -4.68 -14.28 13.42
C ARG A 43 -4.64 -12.77 13.15
N TYR A 44 -5.38 -12.33 12.15
CA TYR A 44 -5.57 -10.92 11.82
C TYR A 44 -6.14 -10.14 13.01
N ALA A 45 -7.24 -10.63 13.59
CA ALA A 45 -7.88 -10.02 14.76
C ALA A 45 -6.92 -9.93 15.95
N ILE A 46 -6.21 -11.02 16.26
CA ILE A 46 -5.22 -11.04 17.36
C ILE A 46 -4.15 -9.97 17.16
N MET A 47 -3.60 -9.86 15.96
CA MET A 47 -2.54 -8.88 15.68
C MET A 47 -3.04 -7.44 15.75
N HIS A 48 -4.23 -7.15 15.22
CA HIS A 48 -4.79 -5.81 15.25
C HIS A 48 -5.24 -5.40 16.64
N LEU A 49 -5.87 -6.30 17.42
CA LEU A 49 -6.23 -6.04 18.81
C LEU A 49 -4.99 -5.85 19.69
N LEU A 50 -3.93 -6.67 19.49
CA LEU A 50 -2.66 -6.46 20.17
C LEU A 50 -2.07 -5.08 19.87
N GLY A 51 -2.06 -4.69 18.59
CA GLY A 51 -1.62 -3.35 18.17
C GLY A 51 -2.46 -2.25 18.82
N GLY A 52 -3.77 -2.45 18.92
CA GLY A 52 -4.69 -1.52 19.58
C GLY A 52 -4.45 -1.41 21.08
N VAL A 53 -4.20 -2.52 21.77
CA VAL A 53 -3.84 -2.49 23.22
C VAL A 53 -2.56 -1.70 23.44
N ILE A 54 -1.53 -1.93 22.63
CA ILE A 54 -0.25 -1.21 22.70
C ILE A 54 -0.47 0.30 22.44
N LEU A 55 -1.25 0.63 21.40
CA LEU A 55 -1.64 2.00 21.08
C LEU A 55 -2.36 2.67 22.27
N LYS A 56 -3.31 1.96 22.88
CA LYS A 56 -4.10 2.46 24.01
C LYS A 56 -3.23 2.75 25.24
N VAL A 57 -2.29 1.87 25.55
CA VAL A 57 -1.32 2.09 26.64
C VAL A 57 -0.54 3.38 26.44
N GLY A 58 -0.07 3.63 25.20
CA GLY A 58 0.62 4.88 24.88
C GLY A 58 -0.26 6.10 24.99
N ILE A 59 -1.52 6.03 24.49
CA ILE A 59 -2.48 7.14 24.59
C ILE A 59 -2.80 7.49 26.05
N GLU A 60 -3.03 6.50 26.90
CA GLU A 60 -3.27 6.72 28.32
C GLU A 60 -2.06 7.34 29.02
N GLY A 61 -0.85 6.88 28.66
CA GLY A 61 0.38 7.46 29.20
C GLY A 61 0.53 8.93 28.82
N VAL A 62 0.35 9.27 27.54
CA VAL A 62 0.37 10.68 27.07
C VAL A 62 -0.69 11.51 27.81
N MET A 63 -1.91 11.02 27.92
CA MET A 63 -2.99 11.71 28.65
C MET A 63 -2.62 11.97 30.12
N VAL A 64 -2.03 11.00 30.81
CA VAL A 64 -1.64 11.15 32.22
C VAL A 64 -0.49 12.15 32.38
N HIS A 65 0.51 12.10 31.50
CA HIS A 65 1.71 12.93 31.63
C HIS A 65 1.54 14.35 31.08
N THR A 66 0.71 14.55 30.05
CA THR A 66 0.53 15.87 29.40
C THR A 66 -0.78 16.56 29.77
N GLY A 67 -1.78 15.83 30.25
CA GLY A 67 -3.14 16.32 30.49
C GLY A 67 -3.93 16.59 29.20
N SER A 68 -3.38 16.33 28.02
CA SER A 68 -4.04 16.54 26.70
C SER A 68 -4.32 15.21 26.01
N ILE A 69 -5.41 15.18 25.24
CA ILE A 69 -5.80 14.08 24.36
C ILE A 69 -5.84 14.52 22.90
N ASP A 70 -5.38 15.73 22.59
CA ASP A 70 -5.43 16.27 21.23
C ASP A 70 -4.57 15.46 20.25
N VAL A 71 -5.04 15.31 19.03
CA VAL A 71 -4.26 14.74 17.93
C VAL A 71 -3.27 15.81 17.47
N GLN A 72 -2.00 15.66 17.83
CA GLN A 72 -0.93 16.60 17.47
C GLN A 72 0.38 15.86 17.19
N PRO A 73 1.29 16.45 16.39
CA PRO A 73 2.60 15.89 16.12
C PRO A 73 3.41 15.65 17.40
N MET A 74 4.10 14.50 17.47
CA MET A 74 4.97 14.12 18.58
C MET A 74 6.21 13.38 18.05
N LEU A 75 7.24 13.24 18.90
CA LEU A 75 8.40 12.39 18.62
C LEU A 75 8.40 11.19 19.57
N ALA A 76 8.96 10.08 19.12
CA ALA A 76 9.10 8.86 19.89
C ALA A 76 10.31 8.98 20.87
N ASN A 77 10.18 9.79 21.91
CA ASN A 77 11.23 10.12 22.86
C ASN A 77 11.02 9.58 24.29
N ASN A 78 9.86 8.99 24.57
CA ASN A 78 9.51 8.38 25.85
C ASN A 78 8.69 7.09 25.65
N PHE A 79 8.44 6.35 26.73
CA PHE A 79 7.71 5.09 26.67
C PHE A 79 6.34 5.23 26.00
N ASP A 80 5.57 6.24 26.33
CA ASP A 80 4.20 6.41 25.88
C ASP A 80 4.13 6.65 24.36
N THR A 81 4.97 7.56 23.86
CA THR A 81 5.03 7.87 22.43
C THR A 81 5.60 6.71 21.61
N TRP A 82 6.52 5.90 22.18
CA TRP A 82 6.95 4.65 21.55
C TRP A 82 5.83 3.63 21.48
N MET A 83 4.98 3.50 22.52
CA MET A 83 3.83 2.59 22.47
C MET A 83 2.83 3.01 21.38
N ILE A 84 2.55 4.31 21.24
CA ILE A 84 1.71 4.82 20.13
C ILE A 84 2.34 4.46 18.77
N LEU A 85 3.61 4.75 18.57
CA LEU A 85 4.32 4.47 17.32
C LEU A 85 4.29 2.98 16.98
N ILE A 86 4.62 2.10 17.94
CA ILE A 86 4.61 0.63 17.73
C ILE A 86 3.21 0.14 17.38
N GLY A 87 2.17 0.60 18.07
CA GLY A 87 0.78 0.24 17.79
C GLY A 87 0.37 0.60 16.36
N ILE A 88 0.78 1.78 15.88
CA ILE A 88 0.51 2.20 14.49
C ILE A 88 1.33 1.37 13.49
N LEU A 89 2.61 1.09 13.78
CA LEU A 89 3.49 0.31 12.90
C LEU A 89 3.04 -1.13 12.72
N ILE A 90 2.39 -1.74 13.71
CA ILE A 90 1.75 -3.06 13.57
C ILE A 90 0.69 -3.00 12.46
N ASN A 91 -0.17 -1.99 12.46
CA ASN A 91 -1.20 -1.80 11.44
C ASN A 91 -0.65 -1.31 10.08
N ALA A 92 0.52 -0.68 10.08
CA ALA A 92 1.26 -0.36 8.85
C ALA A 92 1.92 -1.60 8.23
N ALA A 93 1.85 -2.75 8.89
CA ALA A 93 2.51 -4.00 8.52
C ALA A 93 4.05 -3.89 8.48
N ALA A 94 4.62 -3.18 9.45
CA ALA A 94 6.06 -3.12 9.59
C ALA A 94 6.61 -4.48 10.07
N PRO A 95 7.64 -5.08 9.40
CA PRO A 95 8.28 -6.28 9.90
C PRO A 95 8.96 -6.02 11.27
N PRO A 96 9.02 -7.04 12.15
CA PRO A 96 8.76 -8.48 11.91
C PRO A 96 7.29 -8.90 11.98
N VAL A 97 6.37 -8.02 12.34
CA VAL A 97 4.95 -8.36 12.57
C VAL A 97 4.06 -8.20 11.32
N SER A 98 4.64 -8.12 10.14
CA SER A 98 3.94 -7.89 8.86
C SER A 98 3.19 -9.11 8.31
N ALA A 99 3.42 -10.30 8.85
CA ALA A 99 2.89 -11.57 8.31
C ALA A 99 1.37 -11.62 8.24
N TRP A 100 0.65 -10.91 9.12
CA TRP A 100 -0.80 -10.86 9.12
C TRP A 100 -1.39 -10.38 7.78
N LEU A 101 -0.68 -9.47 7.09
CA LEU A 101 -1.14 -8.90 5.82
C LEU A 101 -1.08 -9.92 4.67
N SER A 102 0.06 -10.58 4.51
CA SER A 102 0.25 -11.63 3.49
C SER A 102 -0.52 -12.92 3.77
N ASP A 103 -0.98 -13.11 5.02
CA ASP A 103 -1.82 -14.23 5.43
C ASP A 103 -3.31 -13.93 5.19
N ALA A 104 -3.81 -12.78 5.64
CA ALA A 104 -5.24 -12.48 5.64
C ALA A 104 -5.79 -11.99 4.30
N TYR A 105 -5.05 -11.14 3.59
CA TYR A 105 -5.58 -10.53 2.35
C TYR A 105 -5.82 -11.54 1.23
N PRO A 106 -4.94 -12.52 0.98
CA PRO A 106 -5.19 -13.57 -0.01
C PRO A 106 -6.36 -14.49 0.33
N GLU A 107 -6.64 -14.68 1.61
CA GLU A 107 -7.73 -15.56 2.07
C GLU A 107 -9.11 -14.87 2.06
N SER A 108 -9.15 -13.54 2.00
CA SER A 108 -10.41 -12.81 1.89
C SER A 108 -11.07 -13.03 0.52
N SER A 109 -12.35 -12.65 0.38
CA SER A 109 -13.02 -12.71 -0.91
C SER A 109 -12.30 -11.83 -1.96
N PRO A 110 -12.47 -12.06 -3.28
CA PRO A 110 -11.87 -11.22 -4.33
C PRO A 110 -12.17 -9.74 -4.17
N THR A 111 -13.37 -9.37 -3.73
CA THR A 111 -13.76 -7.99 -3.44
C THR A 111 -13.25 -7.53 -2.09
N GLY A 112 -13.24 -8.39 -1.08
CA GLY A 112 -12.75 -8.10 0.27
C GLY A 112 -11.28 -7.65 0.26
N SER A 113 -10.42 -8.34 -0.50
CA SER A 113 -9.00 -7.97 -0.61
C SER A 113 -8.79 -6.57 -1.22
N VAL A 114 -9.68 -6.13 -2.11
CA VAL A 114 -9.66 -4.76 -2.66
C VAL A 114 -9.88 -3.73 -1.55
N PHE A 115 -10.94 -3.90 -0.75
CA PHE A 115 -11.26 -2.99 0.37
C PHE A 115 -10.17 -3.01 1.46
N LEU A 116 -9.70 -4.18 1.86
CA LEU A 116 -8.62 -4.31 2.84
C LEU A 116 -7.36 -3.59 2.37
N SER A 117 -7.00 -3.74 1.09
CA SER A 117 -5.83 -3.06 0.52
C SER A 117 -5.97 -1.53 0.46
N ALA A 118 -7.19 -1.01 0.40
CA ALA A 118 -7.46 0.42 0.32
C ALA A 118 -7.37 1.13 1.67
N PHE A 119 -7.85 0.52 2.75
CA PHE A 119 -8.11 1.25 4.01
C PHE A 119 -7.09 0.95 5.12
N THR A 120 -6.91 -0.29 5.53
CA THR A 120 -6.21 -0.64 6.78
C THR A 120 -4.82 0.00 6.90
N THR A 121 -3.93 -0.30 5.97
CA THR A 121 -2.55 0.22 6.01
C THR A 121 -2.47 1.72 5.71
N LYS A 122 -3.41 2.30 4.96
CA LYS A 122 -3.44 3.74 4.65
C LYS A 122 -3.91 4.56 5.83
N THR A 123 -4.80 4.01 6.63
CA THR A 123 -5.18 4.62 7.91
C THR A 123 -3.96 4.69 8.85
N ALA A 124 -3.12 3.64 8.87
CA ALA A 124 -1.86 3.69 9.61
C ALA A 124 -0.87 4.72 9.04
N VAL A 125 -0.77 4.85 7.73
CA VAL A 125 0.04 5.90 7.08
C VAL A 125 -0.47 7.29 7.44
N LEU A 126 -1.79 7.52 7.42
CA LEU A 126 -2.39 8.79 7.86
C LEU A 126 -2.06 9.08 9.34
N ALA A 127 -2.17 8.07 10.19
CA ALA A 127 -1.82 8.20 11.60
C ALA A 127 -0.35 8.61 11.79
N LEU A 128 0.57 8.02 11.03
CA LEU A 128 1.99 8.42 11.06
C LEU A 128 2.20 9.85 10.56
N ILE A 129 1.49 10.28 9.50
CA ILE A 129 1.55 11.67 8.99
C ILE A 129 1.09 12.66 10.05
N LEU A 130 0.03 12.31 10.79
CA LEU A 130 -0.57 13.21 11.80
C LEU A 130 0.24 13.26 13.10
N LEU A 131 0.77 12.11 13.55
CA LEU A 131 1.34 11.98 14.88
C LEU A 131 2.88 11.98 14.89
N PHE A 132 3.54 11.47 13.83
CA PHE A 132 4.99 11.28 13.80
C PHE A 132 5.68 11.85 12.53
N PRO A 133 5.31 13.05 12.04
CA PRO A 133 6.01 13.64 10.90
C PRO A 133 7.45 14.00 11.29
N GLY A 134 8.42 13.51 10.55
CA GLY A 134 9.85 13.78 10.80
C GLY A 134 10.47 12.89 11.88
N GLU A 135 9.84 11.80 12.29
CA GLU A 135 10.44 10.84 13.23
C GLU A 135 11.54 10.02 12.51
N PRO A 136 12.83 10.22 12.84
CA PRO A 136 13.94 9.69 12.03
C PRO A 136 13.98 8.16 11.97
N VAL A 137 13.51 7.44 12.99
CA VAL A 137 13.49 5.99 13.00
C VAL A 137 12.64 5.41 11.87
N LEU A 138 11.64 6.15 11.41
CA LEU A 138 10.76 5.74 10.30
C LEU A 138 11.52 5.63 8.97
N ILE A 139 12.62 6.35 8.77
CA ILE A 139 13.45 6.19 7.57
C ILE A 139 14.00 4.77 7.50
N GLY A 140 14.62 4.30 8.57
CA GLY A 140 15.19 2.94 8.63
C GLY A 140 14.12 1.85 8.54
N ILE A 141 13.01 2.02 9.27
CA ILE A 141 11.88 1.09 9.24
C ILE A 141 11.28 1.04 7.82
N GLY A 142 11.05 2.19 7.19
CA GLY A 142 10.51 2.27 5.83
C GLY A 142 11.41 1.59 4.80
N LEU A 143 12.71 1.81 4.83
CA LEU A 143 13.68 1.14 3.95
C LEU A 143 13.68 -0.38 4.17
N TYR A 144 13.62 -0.84 5.43
CA TYR A 144 13.51 -2.27 5.73
C TYR A 144 12.22 -2.88 5.18
N MET A 145 11.07 -2.21 5.37
CA MET A 145 9.78 -2.62 4.78
C MET A 145 9.85 -2.73 3.27
N VAL A 146 10.50 -1.77 2.61
CA VAL A 146 10.68 -1.76 1.16
C VAL A 146 11.40 -3.02 0.69
N MET A 147 12.55 -3.32 1.25
CA MET A 147 13.36 -4.48 0.86
C MET A 147 12.69 -5.81 1.23
N HIS A 148 12.13 -5.90 2.44
CA HIS A 148 11.37 -7.07 2.89
C HIS A 148 10.23 -7.40 1.92
N GLY A 149 9.42 -6.41 1.56
CA GLY A 149 8.30 -6.61 0.65
C GLY A 149 8.71 -7.07 -0.76
N ILE A 150 9.85 -6.56 -1.30
CA ILE A 150 10.39 -6.99 -2.59
C ILE A 150 10.84 -8.44 -2.55
N ILE A 151 11.68 -8.79 -1.57
CA ILE A 151 12.26 -10.14 -1.46
C ILE A 151 11.16 -11.19 -1.38
N TYR A 152 10.21 -11.01 -0.47
CA TYR A 152 9.12 -11.98 -0.30
C TYR A 152 8.14 -12.01 -1.48
N ALA A 153 7.85 -10.87 -2.12
CA ALA A 153 7.05 -10.86 -3.34
C ALA A 153 7.71 -11.60 -4.51
N LEU A 154 9.05 -11.53 -4.62
CA LEU A 154 9.79 -12.28 -5.63
C LEU A 154 9.80 -13.79 -5.36
N LEU A 155 9.86 -14.21 -4.10
CA LEU A 155 9.85 -15.62 -3.72
C LEU A 155 8.46 -16.26 -3.79
N GLU A 156 7.38 -15.47 -3.72
CA GLU A 156 6.02 -15.97 -3.63
C GLU A 156 5.47 -16.47 -4.98
N ASN A 157 4.59 -17.47 -4.95
CA ASN A 157 3.95 -18.04 -6.13
C ASN A 157 2.45 -17.73 -6.24
N ASP A 158 1.77 -17.36 -5.14
CA ASP A 158 0.36 -16.95 -5.16
C ASP A 158 0.23 -15.48 -5.57
N VAL A 159 -0.60 -15.20 -6.60
CA VAL A 159 -0.74 -13.84 -7.16
C VAL A 159 -1.24 -12.83 -6.13
N ARG A 160 -2.15 -13.20 -5.22
CA ARG A 160 -2.64 -12.28 -4.19
C ARG A 160 -1.62 -12.09 -3.07
N ARG A 161 -0.81 -13.11 -2.74
CA ARG A 161 0.31 -12.97 -1.81
C ARG A 161 1.42 -12.10 -2.36
N ILE A 162 1.75 -12.22 -3.65
CA ILE A 162 2.67 -11.30 -4.33
C ILE A 162 2.19 -9.85 -4.14
N LEU A 163 0.90 -9.61 -4.39
CA LEU A 163 0.32 -8.28 -4.22
C LEU A 163 0.28 -7.84 -2.75
N ALA A 164 0.10 -8.75 -1.80
CA ALA A 164 0.13 -8.47 -0.37
C ALA A 164 1.52 -8.02 0.10
N TYR A 165 2.58 -8.77 -0.22
CA TYR A 165 3.97 -8.35 0.05
C TYR A 165 4.33 -7.03 -0.63
N SER A 166 3.80 -6.82 -1.82
CA SER A 166 3.95 -5.56 -2.53
C SER A 166 3.24 -4.37 -1.84
N ILE A 167 2.23 -4.59 -0.97
CA ILE A 167 1.69 -3.52 -0.10
C ILE A 167 2.73 -3.11 0.92
N ILE A 168 3.38 -4.07 1.60
CA ILE A 168 4.41 -3.80 2.61
C ILE A 168 5.52 -2.93 2.00
N ASN A 169 5.97 -3.29 0.79
CA ASN A 169 6.94 -2.51 0.06
C ASN A 169 6.48 -1.05 -0.16
N GLN A 170 5.27 -0.85 -0.69
CA GLN A 170 4.79 0.49 -1.03
C GLN A 170 4.48 1.33 0.22
N VAL A 171 3.99 0.72 1.30
CA VAL A 171 3.84 1.39 2.60
C VAL A 171 5.21 1.78 3.14
N GLY A 172 6.25 0.99 2.91
CA GLY A 172 7.62 1.32 3.25
C GLY A 172 8.12 2.63 2.62
N PHE A 173 7.78 2.90 1.35
CA PHE A 173 8.05 4.21 0.71
C PHE A 173 7.37 5.35 1.47
N MET A 174 6.11 5.17 1.89
CA MET A 174 5.36 6.19 2.63
C MET A 174 5.95 6.42 4.01
N VAL A 175 6.26 5.34 4.74
CA VAL A 175 6.86 5.40 6.08
C VAL A 175 8.23 6.07 6.03
N CYS A 176 9.07 5.75 5.04
CA CYS A 176 10.36 6.40 4.83
C CYS A 176 10.18 7.90 4.57
N ALA A 177 9.24 8.29 3.71
CA ALA A 177 8.95 9.69 3.42
C ALA A 177 8.46 10.45 4.66
N ILE A 178 7.61 9.83 5.49
CA ILE A 178 7.17 10.43 6.76
C ILE A 178 8.36 10.66 7.69
N GLY A 179 9.30 9.71 7.74
CA GLY A 179 10.53 9.85 8.53
C GLY A 179 11.44 10.98 8.07
N ILE A 180 11.49 11.28 6.75
CA ILE A 180 12.22 12.46 6.22
C ILE A 180 11.59 13.76 6.73
N GLY A 181 10.26 13.83 6.79
CA GLY A 181 9.53 14.88 7.50
C GLY A 181 9.44 16.24 6.83
N THR A 182 10.10 16.47 5.70
CA THR A 182 9.96 17.74 4.96
C THR A 182 8.57 17.86 4.35
N GLN A 183 8.13 19.09 4.08
CA GLN A 183 6.81 19.32 3.45
C GLN A 183 6.65 18.52 2.15
N MET A 184 7.70 18.45 1.32
CA MET A 184 7.69 17.65 0.10
C MET A 184 7.61 16.17 0.40
N ALA A 185 8.29 15.66 1.42
CA ALA A 185 8.25 14.25 1.80
C ALA A 185 6.86 13.85 2.33
N ILE A 186 6.24 14.67 3.17
CA ILE A 186 4.88 14.46 3.68
C ILE A 186 3.86 14.51 2.54
N ASN A 187 3.96 15.49 1.65
CA ASN A 187 3.15 15.55 0.44
C ASN A 187 3.34 14.29 -0.42
N GLY A 188 4.58 13.84 -0.59
CA GLY A 188 4.92 12.62 -1.31
C GLY A 188 4.27 11.37 -0.67
N ALA A 189 4.32 11.25 0.65
CA ALA A 189 3.69 10.15 1.39
C ALA A 189 2.16 10.16 1.21
N ALA A 190 1.51 11.31 1.36
CA ALA A 190 0.06 11.47 1.20
C ALA A 190 -0.38 11.19 -0.25
N ALA A 191 0.31 11.78 -1.23
CA ALA A 191 0.04 11.56 -2.65
C ALA A 191 0.24 10.08 -3.03
N HIS A 192 1.31 9.44 -2.52
CA HIS A 192 1.60 8.05 -2.80
C HIS A 192 0.57 7.13 -2.14
N ALA A 193 0.08 7.44 -0.93
CA ALA A 193 -0.99 6.70 -0.29
C ALA A 193 -2.26 6.71 -1.15
N PHE A 194 -2.66 7.87 -1.68
CA PHE A 194 -3.81 8.00 -2.56
C PHE A 194 -3.63 7.24 -3.89
N ALA A 195 -2.53 7.47 -4.59
CA ALA A 195 -2.23 6.78 -5.84
C ALA A 195 -2.16 5.26 -5.64
N HIS A 196 -1.56 4.81 -4.51
CA HIS A 196 -1.46 3.40 -4.15
C HIS A 196 -2.83 2.74 -3.97
N ILE A 197 -3.81 3.42 -3.37
CA ILE A 197 -5.18 2.89 -3.27
C ILE A 197 -5.70 2.54 -4.65
N LEU A 198 -5.55 3.42 -5.64
CA LEU A 198 -6.09 3.23 -7.00
C LEU A 198 -5.41 2.06 -7.73
N TYR A 199 -4.09 2.10 -7.89
CA TYR A 199 -3.41 1.07 -8.67
C TYR A 199 -3.36 -0.28 -7.95
N LYS A 200 -3.36 -0.29 -6.61
CA LYS A 200 -3.39 -1.55 -5.86
C LYS A 200 -4.77 -2.19 -5.89
N ALA A 201 -5.84 -1.40 -5.77
CA ALA A 201 -7.19 -1.89 -5.99
C ALA A 201 -7.34 -2.48 -7.39
N LEU A 202 -6.84 -1.80 -8.42
CA LEU A 202 -6.84 -2.27 -9.80
C LEU A 202 -6.12 -3.62 -9.95
N LEU A 203 -4.94 -3.78 -9.34
CA LEU A 203 -4.19 -5.04 -9.37
C LEU A 203 -4.94 -6.16 -8.65
N PHE A 204 -5.53 -5.89 -7.47
CA PHE A 204 -6.34 -6.88 -6.77
C PHE A 204 -7.64 -7.21 -7.51
N MET A 205 -8.26 -6.25 -8.21
CA MET A 205 -9.41 -6.51 -9.07
C MET A 205 -9.05 -7.39 -10.25
N SER A 206 -7.90 -7.13 -10.92
CA SER A 206 -7.41 -7.96 -12.02
C SER A 206 -7.10 -9.40 -11.56
N ALA A 207 -6.34 -9.55 -10.48
CA ALA A 207 -6.07 -10.86 -9.88
C ALA A 207 -7.36 -11.56 -9.40
N GLY A 208 -8.25 -10.81 -8.77
CA GLY A 208 -9.55 -11.29 -8.31
C GLY A 208 -10.46 -11.77 -9.45
N ALA A 209 -10.46 -11.06 -10.59
CA ALA A 209 -11.20 -11.47 -11.79
C ALA A 209 -10.65 -12.77 -12.38
N VAL A 210 -9.33 -12.93 -12.41
CA VAL A 210 -8.69 -14.18 -12.84
C VAL A 210 -9.11 -15.33 -11.93
N ILE A 211 -9.01 -15.17 -10.61
CA ILE A 211 -9.37 -16.21 -9.64
C ILE A 211 -10.87 -16.51 -9.71
N TYR A 212 -11.71 -15.50 -9.82
CA TYR A 212 -13.17 -15.68 -9.96
C TYR A 212 -13.54 -16.51 -11.18
N ARG A 213 -12.81 -16.39 -12.28
CA ARG A 213 -13.08 -17.10 -13.54
C ARG A 213 -12.39 -18.45 -13.65
N THR A 214 -11.22 -18.63 -13.04
CA THR A 214 -10.41 -19.84 -13.19
C THR A 214 -10.41 -20.73 -11.96
N GLY A 215 -10.62 -20.16 -10.76
CA GLY A 215 -10.43 -20.84 -9.48
C GLY A 215 -8.96 -20.98 -9.06
N PHE A 216 -7.99 -20.54 -9.88
CA PHE A 216 -6.56 -20.68 -9.60
C PHE A 216 -5.94 -19.36 -9.18
N SER A 217 -5.02 -19.42 -8.20
CA SER A 217 -4.28 -18.25 -7.69
C SER A 217 -2.76 -18.38 -7.84
N LYS A 218 -2.24 -19.59 -8.15
CA LYS A 218 -0.80 -19.78 -8.28
C LYS A 218 -0.32 -19.44 -9.68
N CYS A 219 0.79 -18.71 -9.76
CA CYS A 219 1.44 -18.36 -11.02
C CYS A 219 1.75 -19.57 -11.90
N THR A 220 2.13 -20.70 -11.30
CA THR A 220 2.44 -21.96 -11.99
C THR A 220 1.25 -22.59 -12.70
N ASP A 221 0.02 -22.31 -12.27
CA ASP A 221 -1.22 -22.90 -12.77
C ASP A 221 -1.92 -21.99 -13.81
N LEU A 222 -1.41 -20.77 -13.97
CA LEU A 222 -1.95 -19.74 -14.87
C LEU A 222 -1.08 -19.60 -16.13
N GLY A 223 -1.51 -18.78 -17.07
CA GLY A 223 -0.77 -18.44 -18.29
C GLY A 223 -1.61 -18.49 -19.55
N GLY A 224 -1.26 -17.67 -20.53
CA GLY A 224 -1.96 -17.57 -21.82
C GLY A 224 -3.33 -16.88 -21.77
N LEU A 225 -3.71 -16.31 -20.62
CA LEU A 225 -5.04 -15.75 -20.40
C LEU A 225 -5.31 -14.45 -21.16
N PHE A 226 -4.29 -13.78 -21.72
CA PHE A 226 -4.49 -12.54 -22.50
C PHE A 226 -5.42 -12.74 -23.70
N ARG A 227 -5.54 -13.98 -24.23
CA ARG A 227 -6.41 -14.30 -25.38
C ARG A 227 -7.88 -14.33 -25.02
N THR A 228 -8.21 -14.72 -23.80
CA THR A 228 -9.59 -14.93 -23.34
C THR A 228 -10.06 -13.89 -22.35
N MET A 229 -9.13 -13.21 -21.67
CA MET A 229 -9.36 -12.13 -20.72
C MET A 229 -8.58 -10.84 -21.08
N PRO A 230 -8.73 -10.31 -22.32
CA PRO A 230 -7.92 -9.19 -22.79
C PRO A 230 -8.13 -7.91 -22.00
N LEU A 231 -9.38 -7.60 -21.59
CA LEU A 231 -9.68 -6.41 -20.81
C LEU A 231 -9.05 -6.49 -19.43
N THR A 232 -9.20 -7.64 -18.74
CA THR A 232 -8.56 -7.88 -17.44
C THR A 232 -7.04 -7.79 -17.54
N ALA A 233 -6.43 -8.29 -18.62
CA ALA A 233 -4.99 -8.21 -18.86
C ALA A 233 -4.52 -6.77 -19.04
N VAL A 234 -5.19 -5.98 -19.88
CA VAL A 234 -4.84 -4.56 -20.11
C VAL A 234 -4.95 -3.76 -18.81
N CYS A 235 -6.04 -3.92 -18.06
CA CYS A 235 -6.21 -3.25 -16.79
C CYS A 235 -5.14 -3.67 -15.77
N GLY A 236 -4.81 -4.96 -15.70
CA GLY A 236 -3.73 -5.48 -14.85
C GLY A 236 -2.36 -4.90 -15.22
N ILE A 237 -2.05 -4.76 -16.51
CA ILE A 237 -0.81 -4.15 -17.01
C ILE A 237 -0.75 -2.66 -16.63
N ILE A 238 -1.85 -1.91 -16.77
CA ILE A 238 -1.89 -0.49 -16.36
C ILE A 238 -1.61 -0.37 -14.87
N GLY A 239 -2.21 -1.21 -14.02
CA GLY A 239 -1.92 -1.26 -12.59
C GLY A 239 -0.47 -1.63 -12.30
N ALA A 240 0.10 -2.56 -13.06
CA ALA A 240 1.49 -3.01 -12.96
C ALA A 240 2.49 -1.92 -13.36
N LEU A 241 2.20 -1.14 -14.39
CA LEU A 241 2.99 0.02 -14.79
C LEU A 241 2.88 1.15 -13.75
N ALA A 242 1.67 1.38 -13.23
CA ALA A 242 1.44 2.41 -12.23
C ALA A 242 2.20 2.12 -10.93
N ILE A 243 2.12 0.91 -10.38
CA ILE A 243 2.88 0.56 -9.18
C ILE A 243 4.40 0.61 -9.40
N SER A 244 4.87 0.33 -10.59
CA SER A 244 6.28 0.37 -10.95
C SER A 244 6.83 1.80 -11.05
N GLY A 245 5.96 2.81 -11.20
CA GLY A 245 6.37 4.19 -11.41
C GLY A 245 6.74 4.47 -12.86
N PHE A 246 6.04 3.83 -13.81
CA PHE A 246 6.23 4.12 -15.23
C PHE A 246 5.71 5.55 -15.54
N PRO A 247 6.43 6.35 -16.34
CA PRO A 247 5.97 7.68 -16.74
C PRO A 247 4.52 7.67 -17.27
N LEU A 248 3.80 8.76 -17.07
CA LEU A 248 2.37 8.92 -17.38
C LEU A 248 1.40 8.10 -16.51
N THR A 249 1.89 7.53 -15.40
CA THR A 249 1.05 6.85 -14.41
C THR A 249 1.16 7.51 -13.04
N SER A 250 0.13 7.33 -12.21
CA SER A 250 0.04 7.97 -10.89
C SER A 250 1.19 7.59 -9.93
N GLY A 251 1.76 6.40 -10.08
CA GLY A 251 2.90 5.97 -9.25
C GLY A 251 4.20 6.69 -9.60
N PHE A 252 4.39 7.13 -10.84
CA PHE A 252 5.55 7.92 -11.23
C PHE A 252 5.58 9.26 -10.51
N THR A 253 4.49 10.03 -10.59
CA THR A 253 4.42 11.38 -10.04
C THR A 253 4.61 11.42 -8.53
N THR A 254 4.20 10.38 -7.82
CA THR A 254 4.29 10.30 -6.36
C THR A 254 5.62 9.72 -5.87
N LYS A 255 6.17 8.68 -6.51
CA LYS A 255 7.48 8.12 -6.17
C LYS A 255 8.61 9.08 -6.43
N THR A 256 8.57 9.79 -7.58
CA THR A 256 9.56 10.81 -7.90
C THR A 256 9.57 11.95 -6.90
N MET A 257 8.41 12.33 -6.33
CA MET A 257 8.31 13.33 -5.27
C MET A 257 9.02 12.86 -3.99
N ILE A 258 8.80 11.62 -3.55
CA ILE A 258 9.47 11.03 -2.37
C ILE A 258 10.99 10.96 -2.60
N SER A 259 11.41 10.47 -3.75
CA SER A 259 12.85 10.38 -4.08
C SER A 259 13.50 11.76 -4.15
N GLN A 260 12.79 12.76 -4.69
CA GLN A 260 13.30 14.14 -4.71
C GLN A 260 13.45 14.69 -3.31
N ALA A 261 12.49 14.48 -2.41
CA ALA A 261 12.60 14.91 -1.02
C ALA A 261 13.83 14.30 -0.32
N ALA A 262 14.16 13.04 -0.59
CA ALA A 262 15.39 12.44 -0.06
C ALA A 262 16.66 13.07 -0.66
N ALA A 263 16.63 13.43 -1.96
CA ALA A 263 17.76 14.08 -2.62
C ALA A 263 17.98 15.50 -2.10
N ASP A 264 16.92 16.28 -1.89
CA ASP A 264 16.99 17.66 -1.40
C ASP A 264 17.59 17.73 0.02
N GLU A 265 17.31 16.73 0.85
CA GLU A 265 17.90 16.57 2.18
C GLU A 265 19.29 15.91 2.15
N SER A 266 19.88 15.70 0.97
CA SER A 266 21.19 15.07 0.80
C SER A 266 21.26 13.64 1.39
N LEU A 267 20.13 12.94 1.52
CA LEU A 267 20.04 11.57 2.01
C LEU A 267 20.38 10.59 0.89
N VAL A 268 21.63 10.60 0.43
CA VAL A 268 22.10 9.86 -0.75
C VAL A 268 21.79 8.36 -0.66
N PHE A 269 22.06 7.74 0.48
CA PHE A 269 21.77 6.32 0.70
C PHE A 269 20.28 6.02 0.58
N VAL A 270 19.43 6.84 1.18
CA VAL A 270 17.96 6.70 1.11
C VAL A 270 17.48 6.83 -0.33
N TYR A 271 17.96 7.83 -1.06
CA TYR A 271 17.65 8.03 -2.47
C TYR A 271 17.96 6.79 -3.32
N PHE A 272 19.18 6.25 -3.20
CA PHE A 272 19.58 5.04 -3.97
C PHE A 272 18.80 3.79 -3.55
N MET A 273 18.49 3.63 -2.26
CA MET A 273 17.67 2.53 -1.79
C MET A 273 16.24 2.59 -2.34
N LEU A 274 15.62 3.78 -2.39
CA LEU A 274 14.29 3.97 -2.98
C LEU A 274 14.31 3.76 -4.50
N ALA A 275 15.39 4.17 -5.19
CA ALA A 275 15.57 3.90 -6.61
C ALA A 275 15.69 2.39 -6.89
N ALA A 276 16.56 1.68 -6.17
CA ALA A 276 16.71 0.22 -6.27
C ALA A 276 15.39 -0.51 -5.95
N ALA A 277 14.64 0.02 -4.99
CA ALA A 277 13.32 -0.48 -4.64
C ALA A 277 12.33 -0.33 -5.79
N SER A 278 12.37 0.78 -6.52
CA SER A 278 11.47 0.97 -7.69
C SER A 278 11.76 -0.06 -8.79
N ALA A 279 13.02 -0.37 -9.05
CA ALA A 279 13.41 -1.46 -9.95
C ALA A 279 12.91 -2.84 -9.44
N GLY A 280 13.07 -3.10 -8.13
CA GLY A 280 12.55 -4.33 -7.51
C GLY A 280 11.03 -4.47 -7.62
N VAL A 281 10.29 -3.37 -7.52
CA VAL A 281 8.83 -3.35 -7.73
C VAL A 281 8.47 -3.73 -9.16
N PHE A 282 9.20 -3.21 -10.13
CA PHE A 282 8.98 -3.57 -11.53
C PHE A 282 9.16 -5.07 -11.76
N LEU A 283 10.16 -5.69 -11.14
CA LEU A 283 10.39 -7.14 -11.27
C LEU A 283 9.20 -7.97 -10.78
N HIS A 284 8.66 -7.69 -9.57
CA HIS A 284 7.61 -8.55 -9.00
C HIS A 284 6.18 -8.14 -9.38
N ALA A 285 5.91 -6.88 -9.61
CA ALA A 285 4.58 -6.39 -9.94
C ALA A 285 4.45 -5.95 -11.41
N GLY A 286 5.50 -5.33 -11.97
CA GLY A 286 5.53 -4.89 -13.36
C GLY A 286 5.69 -6.04 -14.36
N ILE A 287 6.57 -6.99 -14.08
CA ILE A 287 6.86 -8.12 -14.96
C ILE A 287 6.21 -9.41 -14.46
N LYS A 288 6.56 -9.86 -13.25
CA LYS A 288 6.19 -11.18 -12.74
C LYS A 288 4.68 -11.39 -12.75
N PHE A 289 3.90 -10.43 -12.23
CA PHE A 289 2.44 -10.56 -12.18
C PHE A 289 1.82 -10.66 -13.58
N PRO A 290 2.00 -9.69 -14.53
CA PRO A 290 1.41 -9.81 -15.87
C PRO A 290 1.93 -11.00 -16.65
N TRP A 291 3.23 -11.27 -16.57
CA TRP A 291 3.85 -12.35 -17.32
C TRP A 291 3.27 -13.70 -16.94
N PHE A 292 3.31 -14.06 -15.65
CA PHE A 292 2.85 -15.37 -15.22
C PHE A 292 1.34 -15.56 -15.31
N VAL A 293 0.56 -14.51 -15.18
CA VAL A 293 -0.90 -14.61 -15.26
C VAL A 293 -1.38 -14.65 -16.72
N PHE A 294 -0.84 -13.77 -17.57
CA PHE A 294 -1.43 -13.54 -18.89
C PHE A 294 -0.59 -14.06 -20.06
N PHE A 295 0.75 -14.05 -19.99
CA PHE A 295 1.61 -14.23 -21.17
C PHE A 295 2.47 -15.48 -21.18
N GLN A 296 2.80 -16.09 -20.05
CA GLN A 296 3.64 -17.29 -20.02
C GLN A 296 2.99 -18.47 -20.77
N LYS A 297 3.63 -19.65 -20.72
CA LYS A 297 3.17 -20.89 -21.33
C LYS A 297 1.66 -21.07 -21.13
N ASP A 298 0.95 -21.38 -22.22
CA ASP A 298 -0.50 -21.55 -22.22
C ASP A 298 -0.91 -22.68 -21.26
N SER A 299 -1.71 -22.32 -20.27
CA SER A 299 -2.26 -23.25 -19.27
C SER A 299 -3.42 -24.11 -19.82
N GLY A 300 -3.89 -23.82 -21.03
CA GLY A 300 -5.10 -24.48 -21.60
C GLY A 300 -6.43 -23.94 -21.04
N LEU A 301 -6.39 -23.04 -20.07
CA LEU A 301 -7.60 -22.40 -19.53
C LEU A 301 -8.20 -21.43 -20.56
N ARG A 302 -9.54 -21.45 -20.68
CA ARG A 302 -10.29 -20.62 -21.63
C ARG A 302 -11.47 -19.94 -20.94
N PRO A 303 -11.24 -19.20 -19.83
CA PRO A 303 -12.32 -18.48 -19.14
C PRO A 303 -12.82 -17.32 -19.99
N LYS A 304 -14.07 -16.92 -19.79
CA LYS A 304 -14.58 -15.62 -20.27
C LYS A 304 -13.94 -14.49 -19.48
N ASP A 305 -13.86 -13.29 -20.06
CA ASP A 305 -13.37 -12.10 -19.34
C ASP A 305 -14.26 -11.75 -18.13
N ALA A 306 -13.80 -10.82 -17.32
CA ALA A 306 -14.51 -10.38 -16.11
C ALA A 306 -15.96 -10.01 -16.39
N PRO A 307 -16.90 -10.21 -15.44
CA PRO A 307 -18.25 -9.67 -15.54
C PRO A 307 -18.22 -8.16 -15.74
N TRP A 308 -19.25 -7.61 -16.41
CA TRP A 308 -19.28 -6.20 -16.80
C TRP A 308 -19.07 -5.22 -15.64
N ASN A 309 -19.61 -5.52 -14.45
CA ASN A 309 -19.46 -4.70 -13.25
C ASN A 309 -18.01 -4.68 -12.75
N MET A 310 -17.31 -5.82 -12.75
CA MET A 310 -15.89 -5.88 -12.42
C MET A 310 -15.05 -5.19 -13.48
N ALA A 311 -15.38 -5.39 -14.77
CA ALA A 311 -14.73 -4.75 -15.90
C ALA A 311 -14.85 -3.22 -15.84
N ALA A 312 -16.04 -2.70 -15.57
CA ALA A 312 -16.28 -1.26 -15.43
C ALA A 312 -15.45 -0.63 -14.31
N ALA A 313 -15.37 -1.32 -13.15
CA ALA A 313 -14.56 -0.86 -12.02
C ALA A 313 -13.04 -0.83 -12.38
N MET A 314 -12.54 -1.87 -13.05
CA MET A 314 -11.14 -1.91 -13.50
C MET A 314 -10.82 -0.82 -14.52
N VAL A 315 -11.71 -0.57 -15.48
CA VAL A 315 -11.55 0.50 -16.49
C VAL A 315 -11.53 1.87 -15.82
N LEU A 316 -12.44 2.12 -14.86
CA LEU A 316 -12.47 3.38 -14.10
C LEU A 316 -11.14 3.61 -13.36
N LEU A 317 -10.66 2.61 -12.62
CA LEU A 317 -9.39 2.75 -11.88
C LEU A 317 -8.19 2.87 -12.82
N SER A 318 -8.19 2.19 -13.97
CA SER A 318 -7.16 2.35 -15.00
C SER A 318 -7.12 3.78 -15.52
N ALA A 319 -8.29 4.34 -15.84
CA ALA A 319 -8.41 5.72 -16.28
C ALA A 319 -7.91 6.72 -15.22
N LEU A 320 -8.25 6.51 -13.94
CA LEU A 320 -7.77 7.34 -12.83
C LEU A 320 -6.24 7.23 -12.64
N CYS A 321 -5.66 6.04 -12.79
CA CYS A 321 -4.20 5.86 -12.70
C CYS A 321 -3.46 6.65 -13.79
N ILE A 322 -3.99 6.67 -15.01
CA ILE A 322 -3.43 7.45 -16.13
C ILE A 322 -3.70 8.94 -15.93
N LEU A 323 -4.94 9.31 -15.59
CA LEU A 323 -5.34 10.70 -15.38
C LEU A 323 -4.44 11.41 -14.37
N LEU A 324 -4.21 10.81 -13.21
CA LEU A 324 -3.34 11.37 -12.17
C LEU A 324 -1.85 11.30 -12.54
N GLY A 325 -1.48 10.42 -13.44
CA GLY A 325 -0.13 10.41 -14.01
C GLY A 325 0.09 11.55 -14.98
N VAL A 326 -0.87 11.81 -15.86
CA VAL A 326 -0.76 12.86 -16.90
C VAL A 326 -1.04 14.24 -16.31
N PHE A 327 -1.97 14.36 -15.38
CA PHE A 327 -2.40 15.62 -14.74
C PHE A 327 -2.21 15.55 -13.22
N PRO A 328 -0.97 15.57 -12.70
CA PRO A 328 -0.70 15.41 -11.28
C PRO A 328 -1.31 16.53 -10.42
N ASP A 329 -1.50 17.71 -10.96
CA ASP A 329 -2.10 18.86 -10.27
C ASP A 329 -3.52 18.58 -9.76
N LEU A 330 -4.24 17.64 -10.38
CA LEU A 330 -5.54 17.19 -9.88
C LEU A 330 -5.46 16.59 -8.48
N LEU A 331 -4.34 15.97 -8.14
CA LEU A 331 -4.07 15.43 -6.81
C LEU A 331 -3.31 16.44 -5.94
N TYR A 332 -2.31 17.12 -6.51
CA TYR A 332 -1.37 17.97 -5.77
C TYR A 332 -2.06 19.12 -5.02
N LYS A 333 -3.14 19.68 -5.57
CA LYS A 333 -3.91 20.75 -4.94
C LYS A 333 -4.63 20.36 -3.64
N TYR A 334 -4.74 19.05 -3.35
CA TYR A 334 -5.38 18.54 -2.13
C TYR A 334 -4.36 18.04 -1.09
N LEU A 335 -3.06 18.17 -1.35
CA LEU A 335 -2.02 17.73 -0.43
C LEU A 335 -1.89 18.68 0.77
N PRO A 336 -1.33 18.19 1.89
CA PRO A 336 -1.25 18.97 3.13
C PRO A 336 -0.53 20.31 3.02
N TYR A 337 0.50 20.38 2.16
CA TYR A 337 1.30 21.57 1.96
C TYR A 337 1.28 22.02 0.50
N PRO A 338 1.53 23.32 0.20
CA PRO A 338 1.67 23.80 -1.16
C PRO A 338 2.74 23.02 -1.94
N VAL A 339 2.47 22.71 -3.21
CA VAL A 339 3.36 21.89 -4.04
C VAL A 339 3.96 22.72 -5.16
N GLU A 340 5.28 22.92 -5.12
CA GLU A 340 6.09 23.51 -6.19
C GLU A 340 6.96 22.46 -6.88
N TYR A 341 6.38 21.29 -7.18
CA TYR A 341 7.11 20.14 -7.70
C TYR A 341 6.68 19.77 -9.12
N VAL A 342 7.67 19.67 -10.02
CA VAL A 342 7.47 19.23 -11.41
C VAL A 342 8.02 17.80 -11.57
N PRO A 343 7.15 16.79 -11.75
CA PRO A 343 7.60 15.40 -11.91
C PRO A 343 8.24 15.14 -13.29
N TYR A 344 7.77 15.80 -14.34
CA TYR A 344 8.19 15.56 -15.72
C TYR A 344 9.36 16.45 -16.14
N THR A 345 10.57 16.08 -15.73
CA THR A 345 11.81 16.59 -16.31
C THR A 345 12.50 15.50 -17.11
N ALA A 346 13.26 15.86 -18.13
CA ALA A 346 13.95 14.89 -18.98
C ALA A 346 14.84 13.94 -18.16
N GLY A 347 15.56 14.46 -17.17
CA GLY A 347 16.41 13.65 -16.28
C GLY A 347 15.63 12.62 -15.46
N LYS A 348 14.51 13.02 -14.85
CA LYS A 348 13.68 12.12 -14.06
C LYS A 348 13.03 11.03 -14.92
N VAL A 349 12.48 11.41 -16.07
CA VAL A 349 11.85 10.44 -16.99
C VAL A 349 12.88 9.43 -17.48
N LEU A 350 14.05 9.88 -17.94
CA LEU A 350 15.13 8.98 -18.39
C LEU A 350 15.62 8.08 -17.26
N PHE A 351 15.85 8.62 -16.08
CA PHE A 351 16.29 7.84 -14.92
C PHE A 351 15.31 6.72 -14.56
N TYR A 352 14.02 7.04 -14.47
CA TYR A 352 13.01 6.03 -14.15
C TYR A 352 12.82 5.01 -15.27
N LEU A 353 12.91 5.40 -16.54
CA LEU A 353 12.90 4.45 -17.67
C LEU A 353 14.11 3.52 -17.67
N GLN A 354 15.27 3.97 -17.18
CA GLN A 354 16.47 3.13 -17.03
C GLN A 354 16.37 2.16 -15.85
N LEU A 355 15.55 2.47 -14.83
CA LEU A 355 15.30 1.58 -13.69
C LEU A 355 14.31 0.44 -14.04
N LEU A 356 13.48 0.63 -15.05
CA LEU A 356 12.47 -0.32 -15.53
C LEU A 356 13.01 -1.18 -16.68
#